data_8b2d0ee3623649247519e492c3cd831f
#
_entry.id   8b2d0ee3623649247519e492c3cd831f
#
_cell.length_a   1.000
_cell.length_b   1.000
_cell.length_c   1.000
_cell.angle_alpha   90.00
_cell.angle_beta   90.00
_cell.angle_gamma   90.00
#
_symmetry.space_group_name_H-M   'P 1'
#
loop_
_entity.id
_entity.type
_entity.pdbx_description
1 polymer ?
#
loop_
_entity_poly.entity_id
_entity_poly.type
_entity_poly.pdbx_seq_one_letter_code
_entity_poly.pdbx_strand_id
1 'polypeptide(L)'
;MTEGGVLGLTLVLERWFEISPALSGAILNMICYFVGWRVLGGGFIFCSLVSTAGFCSTYWVCEQFPQFWPGLYQMPFWAAIIGALFIGIGVGICVRQGAAPGGDDALAMSISHLTGVGIEKVYLVSDLIVLGLSVSYIPLARIGYSL
;
A
#
# COMPACT_ATOMS: atom_id res chain seq x y z
N MET A 1 -4.77 11.26 8.49
CA MET A 1 -3.67 10.30 8.56
C MET A 1 -2.92 10.40 7.26
N THR A 2 -1.60 10.49 7.30
CA THR A 2 -0.73 10.41 6.11
C THR A 2 -0.44 8.94 5.85
N GLU A 3 -0.67 8.50 4.63
CA GLU A 3 -0.32 7.16 4.19
C GLU A 3 0.95 7.25 3.34
N GLY A 4 1.83 6.26 3.45
CA GLY A 4 3.02 6.14 2.62
C GLY A 4 2.71 5.53 1.25
N GLY A 5 3.74 5.31 0.43
CA GLY A 5 3.62 4.61 -0.85
C GLY A 5 2.75 5.34 -1.88
N VAL A 6 2.14 4.57 -2.77
CA VAL A 6 1.30 5.08 -3.87
C VAL A 6 0.05 5.80 -3.34
N LEU A 7 -0.52 5.35 -2.21
CA LEU A 7 -1.67 6.00 -1.59
C LEU A 7 -1.33 7.40 -1.07
N GLY A 8 -0.16 7.58 -0.46
CA GLY A 8 0.30 8.92 -0.07
C GLY A 8 0.48 9.85 -1.27
N LEU A 9 0.93 9.34 -2.40
CA LEU A 9 1.05 10.11 -3.63
C LEU A 9 -0.31 10.57 -4.19
N THR A 10 -1.38 9.78 -4.02
CA THR A 10 -2.73 10.20 -4.42
C THR A 10 -3.22 11.41 -3.64
N LEU A 11 -2.90 11.47 -2.34
CA LEU A 11 -3.25 12.61 -1.49
C LEU A 11 -2.47 13.88 -1.89
N VAL A 12 -1.21 13.73 -2.33
CA VAL A 12 -0.42 14.85 -2.88
C VAL A 12 -1.06 15.37 -4.17
N LEU A 13 -1.47 14.48 -5.07
CA LEU A 13 -2.12 14.83 -6.33
C LEU A 13 -3.48 15.51 -6.11
N GLU A 14 -4.28 15.03 -5.15
CA GLU A 14 -5.53 15.69 -4.77
C GLU A 14 -5.27 17.14 -4.34
N ARG A 15 -4.26 17.33 -3.49
CA ARG A 15 -3.98 18.67 -2.96
C ARG A 15 -3.46 19.66 -4.00
N TRP A 16 -2.69 19.19 -4.99
CA TRP A 16 -2.07 20.05 -5.99
C TRP A 16 -2.91 20.24 -7.25
N PHE A 17 -3.65 19.23 -7.65
CA PHE A 17 -4.40 19.21 -8.91
C PHE A 17 -5.92 19.10 -8.74
N GLU A 18 -6.42 19.02 -7.48
CA GLU A 18 -7.85 18.84 -7.17
C GLU A 18 -8.48 17.61 -7.84
N ILE A 19 -7.65 16.60 -8.15
CA ILE A 19 -8.11 15.34 -8.75
C ILE A 19 -8.57 14.42 -7.61
N SER A 20 -9.74 13.79 -7.78
CA SER A 20 -10.25 12.87 -6.76
C SER A 20 -9.25 11.74 -6.47
N PRO A 21 -8.96 11.41 -5.20
CA PRO A 21 -8.02 10.34 -4.82
C PRO A 21 -8.38 8.98 -5.40
N ALA A 22 -9.68 8.72 -5.57
CA ALA A 22 -10.15 7.49 -6.17
C ALA A 22 -9.70 7.34 -7.62
N LEU A 23 -9.77 8.43 -8.41
CA LEU A 23 -9.36 8.41 -9.81
C LEU A 23 -7.84 8.34 -9.94
N SER A 24 -7.12 9.18 -9.20
CA SER A 24 -5.65 9.19 -9.20
C SER A 24 -5.08 7.86 -8.69
N GLY A 25 -5.68 7.27 -7.65
CA GLY A 25 -5.31 5.96 -7.13
C GLY A 25 -5.51 4.84 -8.14
N ALA A 26 -6.65 4.83 -8.83
CA ALA A 26 -6.91 3.83 -9.88
C ALA A 26 -5.91 3.93 -11.03
N ILE A 27 -5.60 5.15 -11.50
CA ILE A 27 -4.63 5.38 -12.57
C ILE A 27 -3.22 4.96 -12.13
N LEU A 28 -2.79 5.38 -10.94
CA LEU A 28 -1.48 5.02 -10.40
C LEU A 28 -1.33 3.51 -10.22
N ASN A 29 -2.34 2.84 -9.66
CA ASN A 29 -2.35 1.38 -9.54
C ASN A 29 -2.24 0.71 -10.90
N MET A 30 -3.00 1.17 -11.90
CA MET A 30 -2.94 0.62 -13.26
C MET A 30 -1.54 0.78 -13.86
N ILE A 31 -0.91 1.94 -13.70
CA ILE A 31 0.47 2.18 -14.16
C ILE A 31 1.45 1.24 -13.45
N CYS A 32 1.34 1.10 -12.12
CA CYS A 32 2.21 0.21 -11.33
C CYS A 32 2.09 -1.25 -11.77
N TYR A 33 0.87 -1.75 -11.99
CA TYR A 33 0.65 -3.10 -12.50
C TYR A 33 1.14 -3.28 -13.94
N PHE A 34 1.02 -2.24 -14.78
CA PHE A 34 1.55 -2.29 -16.15
C PHE A 34 3.09 -2.39 -16.14
N VAL A 35 3.75 -1.61 -15.29
CA VAL A 35 5.21 -1.71 -15.08
C VAL A 35 5.58 -3.09 -14.54
N GLY A 36 4.85 -3.58 -13.54
CA GLY A 36 5.04 -4.92 -12.99
C GLY A 36 4.93 -6.02 -14.06
N TRP A 37 3.92 -5.91 -14.92
CA TRP A 37 3.78 -6.84 -16.04
C TRP A 37 4.98 -6.84 -16.98
N ARG A 38 5.47 -5.66 -17.32
CA ARG A 38 6.62 -5.51 -18.23
C ARG A 38 7.92 -6.05 -17.64
N VAL A 39 8.11 -5.91 -16.33
CA VAL A 39 9.35 -6.28 -15.63
C VAL A 39 9.33 -7.71 -15.13
N LEU A 40 8.21 -8.16 -14.55
CA LEU A 40 8.09 -9.46 -13.88
C LEU A 40 7.37 -10.53 -14.72
N GLY A 41 6.73 -10.11 -15.83
CA GLY A 41 6.11 -11.02 -16.78
C GLY A 41 4.64 -11.37 -16.49
N GLY A 42 4.05 -12.22 -17.37
CA GLY A 42 2.60 -12.54 -17.34
C GLY A 42 2.16 -13.35 -16.12
N GLY A 43 3.02 -14.19 -15.57
CA GLY A 43 2.71 -14.97 -14.37
C GLY A 43 2.47 -14.09 -13.15
N PHE A 44 3.21 -12.98 -13.04
CA PHE A 44 3.03 -11.96 -12.00
C PHE A 44 1.60 -11.42 -11.99
N ILE A 45 1.07 -11.01 -13.17
CA ILE A 45 -0.28 -10.44 -13.26
C ILE A 45 -1.35 -11.42 -12.81
N PHE A 46 -1.24 -12.68 -13.22
CA PHE A 46 -2.21 -13.71 -12.83
C PHE A 46 -2.23 -13.89 -11.31
N CYS A 47 -1.06 -14.06 -10.69
CA CYS A 47 -0.94 -14.21 -9.24
C CYS A 47 -1.42 -12.95 -8.49
N SER A 48 -1.12 -11.77 -9.03
CA SER A 48 -1.57 -10.49 -8.44
C SER A 48 -3.08 -10.31 -8.53
N LEU A 49 -3.71 -10.68 -9.65
CA LEU A 49 -5.18 -10.65 -9.77
C LEU A 49 -5.85 -11.59 -8.77
N VAL A 50 -5.32 -12.79 -8.59
CA VAL A 50 -5.84 -13.75 -7.59
C VAL A 50 -5.67 -13.18 -6.18
N SER A 51 -4.51 -12.60 -5.87
CA SER A 51 -4.23 -11.98 -4.57
C SER A 51 -5.17 -10.81 -4.29
N THR A 52 -5.34 -9.90 -5.25
CA THR A 52 -6.24 -8.74 -5.13
C THR A 52 -7.69 -9.17 -4.99
N ALA A 53 -8.14 -10.16 -5.78
CA ALA A 53 -9.49 -10.72 -5.66
C ALA A 53 -9.73 -11.35 -4.28
N GLY A 54 -8.75 -12.09 -3.76
CA GLY A 54 -8.78 -12.64 -2.41
C GLY A 54 -8.86 -11.56 -1.34
N PHE A 55 -8.06 -10.52 -1.47
CA PHE A 55 -8.09 -9.36 -0.56
C PHE A 55 -9.47 -8.67 -0.58
N CYS A 56 -9.98 -8.32 -1.76
CA CYS A 56 -11.30 -7.67 -1.89
C CYS A 56 -12.43 -8.55 -1.35
N SER A 57 -12.39 -9.85 -1.62
CA SER A 57 -13.40 -10.78 -1.11
C SER A 57 -13.38 -10.89 0.40
N THR A 58 -12.19 -10.99 0.99
CA THR A 58 -12.02 -11.04 2.45
C THR A 58 -12.45 -9.73 3.10
N TYR A 59 -12.08 -8.61 2.51
CA TYR A 59 -12.48 -7.28 2.98
C TYR A 59 -14.01 -7.14 2.97
N TRP A 60 -14.66 -7.50 1.86
CA TRP A 60 -16.12 -7.47 1.73
C TRP A 60 -16.82 -8.36 2.77
N VAL A 61 -16.29 -9.56 3.01
CA VAL A 61 -16.81 -10.46 4.04
C VAL A 61 -16.64 -9.84 5.43
N CYS A 62 -15.46 -9.33 5.75
CA CYS A 62 -15.20 -8.70 7.05
C CYS A 62 -16.10 -7.49 7.33
N GLU A 63 -16.43 -6.72 6.28
CA GLU A 63 -17.32 -5.55 6.39
C GLU A 63 -18.78 -5.94 6.76
N GLN A 64 -19.20 -7.17 6.44
CA GLN A 64 -20.54 -7.68 6.83
C GLN A 64 -20.65 -8.01 8.33
N PHE A 65 -19.52 -8.18 9.01
CA PHE A 65 -19.53 -8.52 10.43
C PHE A 65 -19.38 -7.27 11.30
N PRO A 66 -20.17 -7.14 12.39
CA PRO A 66 -19.94 -6.09 13.37
C PRO A 66 -18.56 -6.27 14.00
N GLN A 67 -17.96 -5.15 14.44
CA GLN A 67 -16.61 -5.10 14.98
C GLN A 67 -16.32 -6.27 15.91
N PHE A 68 -15.39 -7.14 15.52
CA PHE A 68 -15.02 -8.36 16.26
C PHE A 68 -14.45 -8.05 17.65
N TRP A 69 -13.85 -6.86 17.82
CA TRP A 69 -13.20 -6.45 19.06
C TRP A 69 -13.45 -4.98 19.39
N PRO A 70 -14.62 -4.66 19.98
CA PRO A 70 -14.94 -3.26 20.32
C PRO A 70 -13.95 -2.65 21.32
N GLY A 71 -13.30 -3.45 22.18
CA GLY A 71 -12.27 -2.98 23.12
C GLY A 71 -10.96 -2.55 22.44
N LEU A 72 -10.65 -3.06 21.26
CA LEU A 72 -9.42 -2.73 20.52
C LEU A 72 -9.45 -1.31 19.96
N TYR A 73 -10.65 -0.79 19.68
CA TYR A 73 -10.86 0.60 19.26
C TYR A 73 -10.42 1.63 20.30
N GLN A 74 -10.47 1.25 21.58
CA GLN A 74 -10.04 2.10 22.69
C GLN A 74 -8.53 2.09 22.91
N MET A 75 -7.81 1.17 22.24
CA MET A 75 -6.35 1.00 22.37
C MET A 75 -5.69 1.07 20.98
N PRO A 76 -5.54 2.26 20.37
CA PRO A 76 -5.06 2.42 19.00
C PRO A 76 -3.65 1.84 18.78
N PHE A 77 -2.81 1.86 19.80
CA PHE A 77 -1.46 1.30 19.72
C PHE A 77 -1.47 -0.23 19.53
N TRP A 78 -2.28 -0.96 20.30
CA TRP A 78 -2.41 -2.41 20.15
C TRP A 78 -3.10 -2.81 18.85
N ALA A 79 -4.09 -2.03 18.44
CA ALA A 79 -4.75 -2.21 17.15
C ALA A 79 -3.76 -2.08 15.98
N ALA A 80 -2.87 -1.08 16.04
CA ALA A 80 -1.84 -0.87 15.03
C ALA A 80 -0.85 -2.05 14.97
N ILE A 81 -0.37 -2.55 16.11
CA ILE A 81 0.57 -3.69 16.16
C ILE A 81 -0.07 -4.95 15.56
N ILE A 82 -1.29 -5.27 16.00
CA ILE A 82 -2.01 -6.48 15.53
C ILE A 82 -2.30 -6.35 14.03
N GLY A 83 -2.79 -5.19 13.58
CA GLY A 83 -3.05 -4.92 12.17
C GLY A 83 -1.77 -5.03 11.33
N ALA A 84 -0.68 -4.42 11.77
CA ALA A 84 0.61 -4.49 11.08
C ALA A 84 1.13 -5.92 10.96
N LEU A 85 0.98 -6.76 11.99
CA LEU A 85 1.36 -8.17 11.94
C LEU A 85 0.55 -8.95 10.90
N PHE A 86 -0.78 -8.79 10.88
CA PHE A 86 -1.64 -9.48 9.91
C PHE A 86 -1.36 -9.03 8.49
N ILE A 87 -1.24 -7.73 8.25
CA ILE A 87 -0.93 -7.16 6.93
C ILE A 87 0.47 -7.59 6.50
N GLY A 88 1.47 -7.46 7.37
CA GLY A 88 2.85 -7.81 7.06
C GLY A 88 3.02 -9.29 6.70
N ILE A 89 2.38 -10.20 7.42
CA ILE A 89 2.38 -11.62 7.10
C ILE A 89 1.66 -11.88 5.78
N GLY A 90 0.48 -11.29 5.57
CA GLY A 90 -0.32 -11.47 4.36
C GLY A 90 0.40 -10.98 3.10
N VAL A 91 0.86 -9.73 3.12
CA VAL A 91 1.64 -9.14 2.02
C VAL A 91 2.94 -9.89 1.80
N GLY A 92 3.66 -10.25 2.88
CA GLY A 92 4.90 -11.00 2.81
C GLY A 92 4.74 -12.36 2.11
N ILE A 93 3.66 -13.08 2.38
CA ILE A 93 3.34 -14.35 1.69
C ILE A 93 3.05 -14.09 0.22
N CYS A 94 2.25 -13.08 -0.12
CA CYS A 94 1.92 -12.73 -1.50
C CYS A 94 3.18 -12.37 -2.30
N VAL A 95 4.01 -11.48 -1.77
CA VAL A 95 5.26 -11.06 -2.40
C VAL A 95 6.23 -12.23 -2.60
N ARG A 96 6.33 -13.14 -1.63
CA ARG A 96 7.14 -14.35 -1.74
C ARG A 96 6.67 -15.27 -2.87
N GLN A 97 5.38 -15.29 -3.19
CA GLN A 97 4.81 -16.05 -4.31
C GLN A 97 4.88 -15.29 -5.64
N GLY A 98 5.50 -14.12 -5.67
CA GLY A 98 5.58 -13.28 -6.87
C GLY A 98 4.26 -12.60 -7.20
N ALA A 99 3.42 -12.33 -6.21
CA ALA A 99 2.15 -11.62 -6.35
C ALA A 99 2.19 -10.29 -5.61
N ALA A 100 1.55 -9.28 -6.16
CA ALA A 100 1.35 -7.98 -5.52
C ALA A 100 -0.12 -7.78 -5.21
N PRO A 101 -0.54 -7.66 -3.95
CA PRO A 101 -1.92 -7.33 -3.59
C PRO A 101 -2.28 -5.87 -3.88
N GLY A 102 -1.31 -4.99 -3.98
CA GLY A 102 -1.47 -3.56 -4.29
C GLY A 102 -0.53 -3.08 -5.41
N GLY A 103 -0.78 -1.86 -5.92
CA GLY A 103 0.05 -1.26 -6.95
C GLY A 103 1.43 -0.82 -6.42
N ASP A 104 1.49 -0.38 -5.19
CA ASP A 104 2.72 -0.06 -4.46
C ASP A 104 3.63 -1.30 -4.32
N ASP A 105 3.03 -2.46 -4.01
CA ASP A 105 3.74 -3.73 -3.97
C ASP A 105 4.30 -4.10 -5.35
N ALA A 106 3.49 -3.92 -6.42
CA ALA A 106 3.92 -4.18 -7.79
C ALA A 106 5.09 -3.28 -8.20
N LEU A 107 5.05 -2.00 -7.80
CA LEU A 107 6.14 -1.06 -8.04
C LEU A 107 7.40 -1.46 -7.27
N ALA A 108 7.28 -1.75 -5.98
CA ALA A 108 8.39 -2.14 -5.12
C ALA A 108 9.08 -3.42 -5.63
N MET A 109 8.29 -4.43 -6.03
CA MET A 109 8.80 -5.66 -6.64
C MET A 109 9.53 -5.39 -7.96
N SER A 110 8.97 -4.51 -8.81
CA SER A 110 9.59 -4.15 -10.09
C SER A 110 10.93 -3.44 -9.90
N ILE A 111 10.99 -2.46 -8.98
CA ILE A 111 12.23 -1.74 -8.67
C ILE A 111 13.26 -2.69 -8.05
N SER A 112 12.84 -3.54 -7.11
CA SER A 112 13.71 -4.55 -6.49
C SER A 112 14.31 -5.48 -7.53
N HIS A 113 13.50 -5.94 -8.48
CA HIS A 113 13.95 -6.83 -9.57
C HIS A 113 14.94 -6.14 -10.52
N LEU A 114 14.71 -4.87 -10.87
CA LEU A 114 15.56 -4.11 -11.77
C LEU A 114 16.89 -3.68 -11.14
N THR A 115 16.87 -3.34 -9.85
CA THR A 115 18.05 -2.79 -9.15
C THR A 115 18.85 -3.86 -8.39
N GLY A 116 18.25 -5.02 -8.12
CA GLY A 116 18.83 -6.06 -7.27
C GLY A 116 18.87 -5.69 -5.79
N VAL A 117 18.21 -4.60 -5.40
CA VAL A 117 18.12 -4.15 -4.00
C VAL A 117 17.00 -4.91 -3.30
N GLY A 118 17.19 -5.28 -2.03
CA GLY A 118 16.16 -5.93 -1.25
C GLY A 118 14.86 -5.12 -1.18
N ILE A 119 13.73 -5.80 -1.31
CA ILE A 119 12.41 -5.17 -1.42
C ILE A 119 12.08 -4.32 -0.18
N GLU A 120 12.58 -4.70 0.99
CA GLU A 120 12.42 -3.96 2.24
C GLU A 120 13.02 -2.56 2.18
N LYS A 121 14.14 -2.42 1.45
CA LYS A 121 14.78 -1.10 1.26
C LYS A 121 14.01 -0.25 0.26
N VAL A 122 13.42 -0.88 -0.75
CA VAL A 122 12.60 -0.19 -1.74
C VAL A 122 11.35 0.39 -1.06
N TYR A 123 10.66 -0.39 -0.22
CA TYR A 123 9.53 0.11 0.57
C TYR A 123 9.94 1.29 1.46
N LEU A 124 11.01 1.13 2.23
CA LEU A 124 11.48 2.19 3.13
C LEU A 124 11.82 3.48 2.39
N VAL A 125 12.47 3.39 1.24
CA VAL A 125 12.82 4.55 0.42
C VAL A 125 11.57 5.19 -0.19
N SER A 126 10.63 4.41 -0.73
CA SER A 126 9.40 4.94 -1.29
C SER A 126 8.56 5.68 -0.23
N ASP A 127 8.43 5.09 0.96
CA ASP A 127 7.70 5.71 2.06
C ASP A 127 8.37 7.00 2.54
N LEU A 128 9.70 7.01 2.68
CA LEU A 128 10.45 8.22 3.04
C LEU A 128 10.29 9.33 2.00
N ILE A 129 10.29 9.00 0.71
CA ILE A 129 10.08 9.99 -0.37
C ILE A 129 8.68 10.58 -0.25
N VAL A 130 7.65 9.74 -0.11
CA VAL A 130 6.26 10.20 -0.02
C VAL A 130 6.02 11.00 1.25
N LEU A 131 6.55 10.55 2.40
CA LEU A 131 6.50 11.32 3.65
C LEU A 131 7.22 12.67 3.51
N GLY A 132 8.39 12.70 2.85
CA GLY A 132 9.12 13.93 2.58
C GLY A 132 8.30 14.91 1.73
N LEU A 133 7.61 14.42 0.70
CA LEU A 133 6.68 15.24 -0.08
C LEU A 133 5.48 15.70 0.74
N SER A 134 4.99 14.87 1.67
CA SER A 134 3.88 15.20 2.57
C SER A 134 4.21 16.36 3.51
N VAL A 135 5.46 16.48 3.94
CA VAL A 135 5.93 17.60 4.78
C VAL A 135 5.68 18.95 4.11
N SER A 136 5.68 18.99 2.78
CA SER A 136 5.47 20.23 2.02
C SER A 136 4.05 20.80 2.15
N TYR A 137 3.04 19.99 2.53
CA TYR A 137 1.65 20.44 2.60
C TYR A 137 0.96 20.17 3.95
N ILE A 138 1.59 19.41 4.85
CA ILE A 138 1.03 19.10 6.16
C ILE A 138 1.83 19.83 7.25
N PRO A 139 1.19 20.57 8.17
CA PRO A 139 1.89 21.17 9.31
C PRO A 139 2.54 20.06 10.16
N LEU A 140 3.82 20.28 10.49
CA LEU A 140 4.70 19.36 11.22
C LEU A 140 4.07 18.70 12.48
N ALA A 141 3.10 19.41 13.10
CA ALA A 141 2.39 18.89 14.27
C ALA A 141 1.54 17.64 14.01
N ARG A 142 1.11 17.39 12.77
CA ARG A 142 0.31 16.20 12.41
C ARG A 142 1.15 15.00 12.00
N ILE A 143 2.38 15.20 11.58
CA ILE A 143 3.30 14.13 11.15
C ILE A 143 3.75 13.29 12.35
N GLY A 144 3.93 13.91 13.52
CA GLY A 144 4.29 13.20 14.76
C GLY A 144 3.26 12.17 15.26
N TYR A 145 2.02 12.24 14.74
CA TYR A 145 0.98 11.24 15.04
C TYR A 145 0.81 10.16 13.95
N SER A 146 1.58 10.24 12.85
CA SER A 146 1.51 9.31 11.72
C SER A 146 2.72 8.36 11.66
N LEU A 147 3.73 8.61 12.47
CA LEU A 147 4.88 7.74 12.74
C LEU A 147 4.58 6.84 13.92
#